data_48f552c562f6eefb7e4eaad9beeba8b7
#
_entry.id   48f552c562f6eefb7e4eaad9beeba8b7
#
_cell.length_a   1.000
_cell.length_b   1.000
_cell.length_c   1.000
_cell.angle_alpha   90.00
_cell.angle_beta   90.00
_cell.angle_gamma   90.00
#
_symmetry.space_group_name_H-M   'P 1'
#
loop_
_entity.id
_entity.type
_entity.pdbx_description
1 polymer ?
#
loop_
_entity_poly.entity_id
_entity_poly.type
_entity_poly.pdbx_seq_one_letter_code
_entity_poly.pdbx_strand_id
1 'polypeptide(L)'
;MADKKLNKVSQLTDFDYALVVKGNDVAKVTKQQLVTILGELLPTASNEKKGLMPAGGVSRIPSFRYSSDNVYKLEYPFYGIVGGHSDRANTTSLYVMEVDRIYKIYATSGNTISFKKDSDGNVYASGGDGGFKFYIIPFNGRTVEVYSGDISNFEQISVL
;
A
#
# COMPACT_ATOMS: atom_id res chain seq x y z
N MET A 1 -26.94 21.20 -48.28
CA MET A 1 -25.63 20.80 -47.70
C MET A 1 -25.39 19.35 -48.07
N ALA A 2 -24.26 19.05 -48.67
CA ALA A 2 -23.96 17.64 -49.01
C ALA A 2 -23.53 16.88 -47.73
N ASP A 3 -24.21 15.81 -47.42
CA ASP A 3 -23.84 14.93 -46.29
C ASP A 3 -22.45 14.34 -46.52
N LYS A 4 -21.50 14.68 -45.64
CA LYS A 4 -20.19 14.01 -45.61
C LYS A 4 -20.37 12.64 -45.04
N LYS A 5 -20.02 11.62 -45.81
CA LYS A 5 -19.94 10.22 -45.25
C LYS A 5 -18.96 10.22 -44.09
N LEU A 6 -19.32 9.58 -42.97
CA LEU A 6 -18.51 9.51 -41.74
C LEU A 6 -17.06 9.03 -41.96
N ASN A 7 -16.83 8.19 -42.98
CA ASN A 7 -15.48 7.70 -43.33
C ASN A 7 -14.60 8.72 -44.07
N LYS A 8 -15.15 9.93 -44.39
CA LYS A 8 -14.40 11.04 -44.98
C LYS A 8 -14.20 12.21 -44.01
N VAL A 9 -14.54 12.03 -42.74
CA VAL A 9 -14.26 13.02 -41.68
C VAL A 9 -12.83 12.83 -41.20
N SER A 10 -12.05 13.90 -41.22
CA SER A 10 -10.68 13.89 -40.70
C SER A 10 -10.69 13.58 -39.20
N GLN A 11 -9.75 12.75 -38.74
CA GLN A 11 -9.52 12.58 -37.33
C GLN A 11 -9.06 13.91 -36.72
N LEU A 12 -9.74 14.34 -35.65
CA LEU A 12 -9.32 15.48 -34.83
C LEU A 12 -8.46 14.97 -33.70
N THR A 13 -7.27 15.51 -33.53
CA THR A 13 -6.37 15.24 -32.41
C THR A 13 -6.61 16.19 -31.25
N ASP A 14 -7.35 17.27 -31.48
CA ASP A 14 -7.72 18.26 -30.47
C ASP A 14 -9.08 18.92 -30.80
N PHE A 15 -9.75 19.47 -29.78
CA PHE A 15 -11.02 20.19 -29.93
C PHE A 15 -11.17 21.20 -28.80
N ASP A 16 -11.89 22.30 -29.11
CA ASP A 16 -12.20 23.34 -28.13
C ASP A 16 -13.42 22.95 -27.27
N TYR A 17 -14.41 22.33 -27.88
CA TYR A 17 -15.64 21.88 -27.22
C TYR A 17 -16.27 20.69 -27.95
N ALA A 18 -17.03 19.88 -27.19
CA ALA A 18 -17.90 18.84 -27.71
C ALA A 18 -19.37 19.23 -27.52
N LEU A 19 -20.25 18.73 -28.41
CA LEU A 19 -21.68 18.81 -28.21
C LEU A 19 -22.16 17.60 -27.44
N VAL A 20 -22.94 17.85 -26.40
CA VAL A 20 -23.54 16.78 -25.56
C VAL A 20 -25.06 17.00 -25.51
N VAL A 21 -25.80 15.90 -25.38
CA VAL A 21 -27.25 15.93 -25.22
C VAL A 21 -27.57 15.63 -23.76
N LYS A 22 -28.40 16.48 -23.14
CA LYS A 22 -28.93 16.24 -21.79
C LYS A 22 -30.45 16.40 -21.86
N GLY A 23 -31.17 15.27 -21.79
CA GLY A 23 -32.61 15.24 -22.02
C GLY A 23 -32.95 15.68 -23.46
N ASN A 24 -33.71 16.77 -23.62
CA ASN A 24 -34.07 17.33 -24.91
C ASN A 24 -33.15 18.49 -25.36
N ASP A 25 -32.17 18.85 -24.55
CA ASP A 25 -31.30 19.99 -24.81
C ASP A 25 -29.95 19.56 -25.36
N VAL A 26 -29.40 20.39 -26.27
CA VAL A 26 -28.04 20.27 -26.78
C VAL A 26 -27.18 21.35 -26.13
N ALA A 27 -26.10 20.95 -25.49
CA ALA A 27 -25.18 21.86 -24.82
C ALA A 27 -23.74 21.69 -25.33
N LYS A 28 -22.94 22.75 -25.18
CA LYS A 28 -21.50 22.69 -25.41
C LYS A 28 -20.79 22.39 -24.10
N VAL A 29 -19.82 21.49 -24.15
CA VAL A 29 -18.89 21.26 -23.04
C VAL A 29 -17.46 21.48 -23.54
N THR A 30 -16.67 22.21 -22.80
CA THR A 30 -15.25 22.39 -23.10
C THR A 30 -14.50 21.09 -22.79
N LYS A 31 -13.30 20.94 -23.35
CA LYS A 31 -12.41 19.84 -23.04
C LYS A 31 -12.22 19.65 -21.52
N GLN A 32 -12.01 20.74 -20.77
CA GLN A 32 -11.84 20.72 -19.33
C GLN A 32 -13.08 20.22 -18.58
N GLN A 33 -14.27 20.69 -18.97
CA GLN A 33 -15.53 20.24 -18.39
C GLN A 33 -15.78 18.75 -18.66
N LEU A 34 -15.46 18.28 -19.86
CA LEU A 34 -15.61 16.87 -20.21
C LEU A 34 -14.68 16.00 -19.36
N VAL A 35 -13.44 16.43 -19.16
CA VAL A 35 -12.47 15.72 -18.29
C VAL A 35 -12.96 15.66 -16.83
N THR A 36 -13.53 16.76 -16.33
CA THR A 36 -14.10 16.79 -14.97
C THR A 36 -15.26 15.80 -14.82
N ILE A 37 -16.23 15.84 -15.76
CA ILE A 37 -17.39 14.92 -15.75
C ILE A 37 -16.94 13.46 -15.83
N LEU A 38 -16.01 13.13 -16.72
CA LEU A 38 -15.47 11.78 -16.84
C LEU A 38 -14.68 11.36 -15.58
N GLY A 39 -13.94 12.29 -14.99
CA GLY A 39 -13.21 12.05 -13.75
C GLY A 39 -14.11 11.75 -12.56
N GLU A 40 -15.27 12.40 -12.47
CA GLU A 40 -16.29 12.14 -11.44
C GLU A 40 -17.01 10.80 -11.63
N LEU A 41 -17.17 10.37 -12.88
CA LEU A 41 -17.83 9.09 -13.21
C LEU A 41 -16.89 7.89 -13.09
N LEU A 42 -15.59 8.08 -13.16
CA LEU A 42 -14.61 7.00 -13.06
C LEU A 42 -14.28 6.73 -11.59
N PRO A 43 -14.49 5.53 -11.10
CA PRO A 43 -14.18 5.20 -9.72
C PRO A 43 -12.66 5.30 -9.49
N THR A 44 -12.27 5.69 -8.28
CA THR A 44 -10.89 5.55 -7.83
C THR A 44 -10.50 4.07 -7.84
N ALA A 45 -9.31 3.77 -8.32
CA ALA A 45 -8.80 2.40 -8.31
C ALA A 45 -8.73 1.87 -6.87
N SER A 46 -9.20 0.66 -6.66
CA SER A 46 -9.08 -0.07 -5.41
C SER A 46 -8.59 -1.49 -5.68
N ASN A 47 -8.32 -2.27 -4.64
CA ASN A 47 -7.92 -3.67 -4.79
C ASN A 47 -8.98 -4.53 -5.51
N GLU A 48 -10.25 -4.08 -5.52
CA GLU A 48 -11.38 -4.81 -6.09
C GLU A 48 -11.88 -4.23 -7.42
N LYS A 49 -11.57 -2.98 -7.71
CA LYS A 49 -12.08 -2.26 -8.90
C LYS A 49 -10.97 -1.54 -9.64
N LYS A 50 -10.94 -1.75 -10.96
CA LYS A 50 -10.13 -0.91 -11.85
C LYS A 50 -10.74 0.49 -11.93
N GLY A 51 -9.92 1.53 -11.78
CA GLY A 51 -10.35 2.93 -11.85
C GLY A 51 -9.17 3.85 -12.12
N LEU A 52 -9.40 5.16 -12.02
CA LEU A 52 -8.34 6.15 -12.09
C LEU A 52 -7.48 6.08 -10.84
N MET A 53 -6.16 6.10 -11.01
CA MET A 53 -5.26 6.29 -9.89
C MET A 53 -5.42 7.71 -9.33
N PRO A 54 -5.49 7.91 -8.01
CA PRO A 54 -5.53 9.25 -7.44
C PRO A 54 -4.29 10.05 -7.81
N ALA A 55 -4.46 11.36 -7.93
CA ALA A 55 -3.34 12.29 -8.12
C ALA A 55 -2.31 12.11 -7.00
N GLY A 56 -1.10 11.66 -7.36
CA GLY A 56 -0.10 11.20 -6.40
C GLY A 56 0.23 9.71 -6.51
N GLY A 57 -0.50 9.04 -7.27
CA GLY A 57 -0.46 7.88 -8.17
C GLY A 57 0.38 6.69 -7.82
N VAL A 58 0.89 6.46 -6.71
CA VAL A 58 1.29 5.13 -6.28
C VAL A 58 0.45 4.82 -5.06
N SER A 59 -0.35 3.77 -5.11
CA SER A 59 -0.79 3.12 -3.89
C SER A 59 0.46 3.07 -3.00
N ARG A 60 0.52 3.96 -2.02
CA ARG A 60 1.62 3.90 -1.06
C ARG A 60 1.52 2.51 -0.49
N ILE A 61 2.45 1.65 -0.83
CA ILE A 61 2.68 0.46 -0.04
C ILE A 61 2.80 1.02 1.38
N PRO A 62 1.87 0.74 2.28
CA PRO A 62 1.92 1.31 3.61
C PRO A 62 3.24 0.87 4.23
N SER A 63 4.23 1.73 4.16
CA SER A 63 5.50 1.52 4.83
C SER A 63 5.39 2.21 6.17
N PHE A 64 5.41 1.45 7.21
CA PHE A 64 5.37 1.97 8.57
C PHE A 64 6.80 2.15 9.05
N ARG A 65 7.14 3.39 9.41
CA ARG A 65 8.41 3.73 10.04
C ARG A 65 8.15 3.93 11.53
N TYR A 66 8.82 3.16 12.36
CA TYR A 66 8.57 3.12 13.78
C TYR A 66 9.84 3.30 14.61
N SER A 67 9.71 3.83 15.82
CA SER A 67 10.77 3.95 16.79
C SER A 67 10.84 2.72 17.71
N SER A 68 11.95 2.56 18.37
CA SER A 68 12.53 1.36 18.94
C SER A 68 11.86 0.69 20.12
N ASP A 69 10.98 1.37 20.81
CA ASP A 69 10.51 0.88 22.12
C ASP A 69 9.14 0.20 22.01
N ASN A 70 8.66 0.01 20.78
CA ASN A 70 7.35 -0.54 20.53
C ASN A 70 7.41 -1.98 20.02
N VAL A 71 6.43 -2.73 20.43
CA VAL A 71 6.09 -4.02 19.82
C VAL A 71 5.06 -3.76 18.73
N TYR A 72 5.21 -4.41 17.60
CA TYR A 72 4.27 -4.29 16.48
C TYR A 72 3.50 -5.57 16.32
N LYS A 73 2.17 -5.46 16.40
CA LYS A 73 1.24 -6.55 16.08
C LYS A 73 1.00 -6.60 14.58
N LEU A 74 1.26 -7.74 13.97
CA LEU A 74 1.01 -8.08 12.58
C LEU A 74 -0.20 -9.00 12.55
N GLU A 75 -1.31 -8.52 12.02
CA GLU A 75 -2.59 -9.23 12.02
C GLU A 75 -2.54 -10.52 11.19
N TYR A 76 -2.98 -11.62 11.76
CA TYR A 76 -3.05 -12.93 11.09
C TYR A 76 -4.11 -12.98 9.97
N PRO A 77 -3.86 -13.65 8.82
CA PRO A 77 -2.56 -14.13 8.35
C PRO A 77 -1.73 -12.97 7.75
N PHE A 78 -0.49 -12.82 8.18
CA PHE A 78 0.39 -11.76 7.67
C PHE A 78 1.30 -12.27 6.55
N TYR A 79 1.36 -11.51 5.46
CA TYR A 79 2.31 -11.70 4.36
C TYR A 79 2.99 -10.37 4.10
N GLY A 80 4.30 -10.36 4.10
CA GLY A 80 4.99 -9.09 3.90
C GLY A 80 6.48 -9.12 4.17
N ILE A 81 7.05 -7.93 4.19
CA ILE A 81 8.44 -7.70 4.54
C ILE A 81 8.49 -7.00 5.89
N VAL A 82 9.34 -7.49 6.78
CA VAL A 82 9.67 -6.84 8.03
C VAL A 82 11.17 -6.57 8.06
N GLY A 83 11.53 -5.31 8.08
CA GLY A 83 12.92 -4.88 8.17
C GLY A 83 13.15 -4.03 9.41
N GLY A 84 14.41 -3.92 9.80
CA GLY A 84 14.78 -3.04 10.87
C GLY A 84 16.24 -2.59 10.79
N HIS A 85 16.48 -1.41 11.33
CA HIS A 85 17.80 -0.81 11.41
C HIS A 85 18.01 -0.17 12.77
N SER A 86 19.16 -0.43 13.39
CA SER A 86 19.60 0.24 14.60
C SER A 86 20.71 1.25 14.26
N ASP A 87 20.44 2.52 14.48
CA ASP A 87 21.44 3.59 14.29
C ASP A 87 22.60 3.46 15.30
N ARG A 88 22.34 2.95 16.51
CA ARG A 88 23.34 2.81 17.56
C ARG A 88 24.31 1.66 17.31
N ALA A 89 23.77 0.52 16.90
CA ALA A 89 24.57 -0.68 16.65
C ALA A 89 25.02 -0.79 15.19
N ASN A 90 24.59 0.12 14.31
CA ASN A 90 24.81 0.04 12.87
C ASN A 90 24.42 -1.34 12.29
N THR A 91 23.32 -1.88 12.76
CA THR A 91 22.83 -3.20 12.36
C THR A 91 21.58 -3.07 11.52
N THR A 92 21.45 -3.90 10.52
CA THR A 92 20.28 -3.98 9.65
C THR A 92 19.81 -5.42 9.55
N SER A 93 18.50 -5.62 9.57
CA SER A 93 17.91 -6.94 9.34
C SER A 93 16.70 -6.84 8.40
N LEU A 94 16.50 -7.88 7.61
CA LEU A 94 15.41 -7.97 6.63
C LEU A 94 14.86 -9.40 6.62
N TYR A 95 13.56 -9.50 6.76
CA TYR A 95 12.82 -10.76 6.80
C TYR A 95 11.64 -10.72 5.82
N VAL A 96 11.34 -11.87 5.24
CA VAL A 96 10.07 -12.11 4.54
C VAL A 96 9.22 -13.00 5.43
N MET A 97 7.94 -12.63 5.57
CA MET A 97 6.97 -13.40 6.34
C MET A 97 5.90 -13.98 5.43
N GLU A 98 5.63 -15.25 5.66
CA GLU A 98 4.53 -16.00 5.07
C GLU A 98 3.73 -16.65 6.19
N VAL A 99 2.67 -15.98 6.62
CA VAL A 99 1.86 -16.34 7.80
C VAL A 99 2.70 -16.27 9.09
N ASP A 100 3.10 -17.40 9.67
CA ASP A 100 3.96 -17.53 10.83
C ASP A 100 5.36 -18.07 10.49
N ARG A 101 5.65 -18.27 9.20
CA ARG A 101 6.99 -18.62 8.71
C ARG A 101 7.77 -17.36 8.41
N ILE A 102 8.95 -17.27 8.98
CA ILE A 102 9.81 -16.10 8.88
C ILE A 102 11.14 -16.51 8.28
N TYR A 103 11.42 -15.93 7.10
CA TYR A 103 12.65 -16.21 6.37
C TYR A 103 13.59 -15.01 6.50
N LYS A 104 14.78 -15.26 7.02
CA LYS A 104 15.82 -14.23 7.09
C LYS A 104 16.48 -14.04 5.73
N ILE A 105 16.31 -12.86 5.17
CA ILE A 105 16.96 -12.48 3.92
C ILE A 105 18.35 -11.91 4.17
N TYR A 106 18.45 -11.04 5.19
CA TYR A 106 19.70 -10.39 5.55
C TYR A 106 19.69 -10.01 7.02
N ALA A 107 20.81 -10.16 7.70
CA ALA A 107 21.05 -9.54 9.00
C ALA A 107 22.55 -9.33 9.21
N THR A 108 22.93 -8.15 9.67
CA THR A 108 24.26 -7.93 10.27
C THR A 108 24.30 -8.55 11.68
N SER A 109 25.49 -8.91 12.13
CA SER A 109 25.66 -9.40 13.52
C SER A 109 25.25 -8.31 14.51
N GLY A 110 24.40 -8.66 15.48
CA GLY A 110 23.90 -7.74 16.51
C GLY A 110 22.39 -7.80 16.65
N ASN A 111 21.74 -6.69 16.89
CA ASN A 111 20.31 -6.62 17.16
C ASN A 111 19.46 -7.13 16.01
N THR A 112 18.76 -8.22 16.29
CA THR A 112 17.81 -8.83 15.39
C THR A 112 16.38 -8.56 15.86
N ILE A 113 15.43 -8.58 14.94
CA ILE A 113 14.03 -8.55 15.31
C ILE A 113 13.65 -9.89 15.94
N SER A 114 13.01 -9.82 17.09
CA SER A 114 12.39 -10.96 17.74
C SER A 114 10.93 -11.07 17.30
N PHE A 115 10.48 -12.28 17.03
CA PHE A 115 9.11 -12.56 16.60
C PHE A 115 8.44 -13.54 17.54
N LYS A 116 7.26 -13.19 18.01
CA LYS A 116 6.42 -14.05 18.85
C LYS A 116 5.02 -14.13 18.27
N LYS A 117 4.24 -15.16 18.62
CA LYS A 117 2.84 -15.28 18.21
C LYS A 117 1.92 -15.52 19.41
N ASP A 118 0.70 -15.01 19.34
CA ASP A 118 -0.36 -15.32 20.27
C ASP A 118 -1.17 -16.56 19.86
N SER A 119 -2.18 -16.92 20.67
CA SER A 119 -3.08 -18.04 20.40
C SER A 119 -3.96 -17.85 19.14
N ASP A 120 -4.16 -16.61 18.72
CA ASP A 120 -4.96 -16.26 17.54
C ASP A 120 -4.12 -16.25 16.25
N GLY A 121 -2.81 -16.48 16.37
CA GLY A 121 -1.87 -16.54 15.27
C GLY A 121 -1.31 -15.17 14.87
N ASN A 122 -1.67 -14.07 15.55
CA ASN A 122 -1.05 -12.78 15.29
C ASN A 122 0.43 -12.81 15.67
N VAL A 123 1.25 -12.19 14.83
CA VAL A 123 2.69 -12.13 15.06
C VAL A 123 3.08 -10.77 15.65
N TYR A 124 3.98 -10.80 16.60
CA TYR A 124 4.48 -9.62 17.29
C TYR A 124 5.98 -9.46 17.01
N ALA A 125 6.35 -8.36 16.40
CA ALA A 125 7.73 -8.01 16.09
C ALA A 125 8.25 -7.01 17.11
N SER A 126 9.39 -7.30 17.72
CA SER A 126 10.06 -6.41 18.67
C SER A 126 11.55 -6.26 18.35
N GLY A 127 12.10 -5.10 18.56
CA GLY A 127 13.53 -4.82 18.40
C GLY A 127 14.29 -4.89 19.72
N GLY A 128 15.58 -5.12 19.64
CA GLY A 128 16.41 -5.45 20.80
C GLY A 128 16.95 -4.28 21.61
N ASP A 129 17.02 -3.04 21.09
CA ASP A 129 17.54 -1.89 21.84
C ASP A 129 16.96 -0.54 21.39
N GLY A 130 17.05 0.45 22.28
CA GLY A 130 16.61 1.82 22.00
C GLY A 130 17.32 2.43 20.78
N GLY A 131 16.56 2.82 19.77
CA GLY A 131 17.06 3.38 18.50
C GLY A 131 16.83 2.47 17.28
N PHE A 132 16.16 1.33 17.46
CA PHE A 132 15.78 0.47 16.35
C PHE A 132 14.61 1.06 15.55
N LYS A 133 14.72 1.13 14.23
CA LYS A 133 13.68 1.61 13.33
C LYS A 133 13.13 0.45 12.54
N PHE A 134 11.83 0.25 12.60
CA PHE A 134 11.14 -0.78 11.83
C PHE A 134 10.64 -0.27 10.49
N TYR A 135 10.66 -1.15 9.51
CA TYR A 135 10.05 -0.97 8.20
C TYR A 135 9.18 -2.20 7.92
N ILE A 136 7.87 -2.04 7.93
CA ILE A 136 6.93 -3.14 7.76
C ILE A 136 6.08 -2.87 6.52
N ILE A 137 6.03 -3.82 5.59
CA ILE A 137 5.33 -3.71 4.32
C ILE A 137 4.40 -4.93 4.19
N PRO A 138 3.12 -4.81 4.53
CA PRO A 138 2.15 -5.87 4.32
C PRO A 138 1.81 -6.00 2.83
N PHE A 139 1.79 -7.22 2.30
CA PHE A 139 1.40 -7.49 0.91
C PHE A 139 -0.10 -7.78 0.76
N ASN A 140 -0.76 -8.20 1.83
CA ASN A 140 -2.16 -8.62 1.83
C ASN A 140 -3.12 -7.59 2.46
N GLY A 141 -2.66 -6.35 2.65
CA GLY A 141 -3.49 -5.27 3.20
C GLY A 141 -3.87 -5.44 4.69
N ARG A 142 -3.23 -6.36 5.40
CA ARG A 142 -3.45 -6.55 6.84
C ARG A 142 -2.91 -5.37 7.64
N THR A 143 -3.48 -5.18 8.81
CA THR A 143 -3.10 -4.07 9.69
C THR A 143 -1.79 -4.36 10.43
N VAL A 144 -1.07 -3.29 10.69
CA VAL A 144 0.10 -3.27 11.56
C VAL A 144 -0.19 -2.24 12.64
N GLU A 145 -0.17 -2.66 13.88
CA GLU A 145 -0.52 -1.83 15.02
C GLU A 145 0.60 -1.79 16.06
N VAL A 146 0.73 -0.67 16.75
CA VAL A 146 1.56 -0.59 17.95
C VAL A 146 0.85 -1.35 19.06
N TYR A 147 1.56 -2.30 19.65
CA TYR A 147 1.05 -3.11 20.77
C TYR A 147 1.74 -2.71 22.07
N SER A 148 0.94 -2.33 23.06
CA SER A 148 1.42 -1.88 24.37
C SER A 148 1.32 -2.92 25.48
N GLY A 149 0.82 -4.11 25.16
CA GLY A 149 0.69 -5.21 26.12
C GLY A 149 1.98 -6.00 26.31
N ASP A 150 1.98 -6.88 27.30
CA ASP A 150 3.06 -7.80 27.57
C ASP A 150 3.03 -9.00 26.61
N ILE A 151 4.16 -9.29 25.97
CA ILE A 151 4.35 -10.43 25.07
C ILE A 151 5.25 -11.53 25.66
N SER A 152 5.56 -11.46 26.97
CA SER A 152 6.48 -12.42 27.62
C SER A 152 6.02 -13.87 27.48
N ASN A 153 4.71 -14.09 27.56
CA ASN A 153 4.08 -15.40 27.51
C ASN A 153 3.74 -15.89 26.09
N PHE A 154 4.04 -15.09 25.05
CA PHE A 154 3.77 -15.50 23.68
C PHE A 154 4.82 -16.46 23.16
N GLU A 155 4.42 -17.37 22.29
CA GLU A 155 5.31 -18.36 21.68
C GLU A 155 6.36 -17.70 20.80
N GLN A 156 7.62 -18.05 21.00
CA GLN A 156 8.73 -17.57 20.15
C GLN A 156 8.68 -18.25 18.79
N ILE A 157 8.72 -17.47 17.71
CA ILE A 157 8.82 -18.02 16.35
C ILE A 157 10.29 -18.14 15.97
N SER A 158 10.65 -19.32 15.48
CA SER A 158 11.98 -19.56 14.92
C SER A 158 12.10 -18.92 13.53
N VAL A 159 13.20 -18.22 13.30
CA VAL A 159 13.54 -17.67 12.00
C VAL A 159 14.29 -18.72 11.21
N LEU A 160 13.85 -18.96 9.98
CA LEU A 160 14.40 -19.93 9.03
C LEU A 160 15.52 -19.33 8.19
#